data_ba274b0d9a8050a0840a34d457659901
#
_entry.id   ba274b0d9a8050a0840a34d457659901
#
_cell.length_a   1.000
_cell.length_b   1.000
_cell.length_c   1.000
_cell.angle_alpha   90.00
_cell.angle_beta   90.00
_cell.angle_gamma   90.00
#
_symmetry.space_group_name_H-M   'P 1'
#
loop_
_entity.id
_entity.type
_entity.pdbx_description
1 polymer ?
#
loop_
_entity_poly.entity_id
_entity_poly.type
_entity_poly.pdbx_seq_one_letter_code
_entity_poly.pdbx_strand_id
1 'polypeptide(L)'
;MSKLNLYKGFEVELFTGSFNSHIGVSADVEKNFSNFVKEPDNRNVEYITTPEKDYMLLHRQLISPRKNLRQWLNKKGLTIIPSSTLCFKHDLQFQRSDIENVYHQFIQDNYGISIATSSVHINIGIENLDKLFAAIRLIRSEAALYLSISASSPFLNNKITEN
;
A
#
# COMPACT_ATOMS: atom_id res chain seq x y z
N MET A 1 23.62 22.19 -11.47
CA MET A 1 23.29 20.87 -10.86
C MET A 1 22.59 20.02 -11.89
N SER A 2 23.21 18.91 -12.35
CA SER A 2 22.53 17.96 -13.22
C SER A 2 21.38 17.34 -12.45
N LYS A 3 20.15 17.42 -12.97
CA LYS A 3 19.01 16.70 -12.39
C LYS A 3 19.36 15.20 -12.33
N LEU A 4 19.41 14.63 -11.14
CA LEU A 4 19.52 13.19 -10.98
C LEU A 4 18.25 12.55 -11.62
N ASN A 5 18.44 11.96 -12.78
CA ASN A 5 17.34 11.32 -13.53
C ASN A 5 17.23 9.84 -13.12
N LEU A 6 16.76 9.60 -11.89
CA LEU A 6 16.63 8.27 -11.30
C LEU A 6 15.31 7.63 -11.71
N TYR A 7 15.33 6.32 -11.89
CA TYR A 7 14.10 5.52 -11.95
C TYR A 7 13.37 5.57 -10.61
N LYS A 8 12.07 5.70 -10.66
CA LYS A 8 11.17 5.63 -9.52
C LYS A 8 10.02 4.68 -9.82
N GLY A 9 9.69 3.86 -8.85
CA GLY A 9 8.52 2.99 -8.87
C GLY A 9 7.75 3.13 -7.57
N PHE A 10 6.49 2.72 -7.59
CA PHE A 10 5.62 2.73 -6.42
C PHE A 10 4.87 1.41 -6.30
N GLU A 11 4.71 0.98 -5.08
CA GLU A 11 3.75 -0.03 -4.66
C GLU A 11 2.73 0.70 -3.79
N VAL A 12 1.47 0.61 -4.14
CA VAL A 12 0.40 1.40 -3.49
C VAL A 12 -0.66 0.46 -2.99
N GLU A 13 -0.72 0.33 -1.68
CA GLU A 13 -1.73 -0.46 -1.00
C GLU A 13 -2.97 0.39 -0.68
N LEU A 14 -4.14 -0.21 -0.75
CA LEU A 14 -5.42 0.45 -0.55
C LEU A 14 -6.39 -0.48 0.16
N PHE A 15 -7.03 -0.01 1.22
CA PHE A 15 -8.17 -0.70 1.80
C PHE A 15 -9.44 -0.49 0.98
N THR A 16 -10.26 -1.54 0.93
CA THR A 16 -11.57 -1.53 0.26
C THR A 16 -12.70 -1.73 1.26
N GLY A 17 -13.86 -1.16 0.99
CA GLY A 17 -15.00 -1.30 1.88
C GLY A 17 -16.17 -0.40 1.55
N SER A 18 -17.04 -0.25 2.53
CA SER A 18 -18.17 0.68 2.54
C SER A 18 -17.93 1.80 3.56
N PHE A 19 -18.92 2.66 3.78
CA PHE A 19 -18.82 3.80 4.69
C PHE A 19 -18.53 3.41 6.16
N ASN A 20 -18.84 2.18 6.56
CA ASN A 20 -18.80 1.75 7.96
C ASN A 20 -18.13 0.38 8.15
N SER A 21 -17.52 -0.18 7.12
CA SER A 21 -16.88 -1.49 7.20
C SER A 21 -15.82 -1.65 6.11
N HIS A 22 -14.68 -2.24 6.46
CA HIS A 22 -13.77 -2.79 5.46
C HIS A 22 -14.37 -4.09 4.90
N ILE A 23 -14.34 -4.21 3.59
CA ILE A 23 -14.89 -5.37 2.86
C ILE A 23 -13.83 -5.89 1.90
N GLY A 24 -13.49 -7.16 2.06
CA GLY A 24 -12.47 -7.82 1.26
C GLY A 24 -12.94 -8.17 -0.13
N VAL A 25 -12.20 -7.72 -1.14
CA VAL A 25 -12.45 -7.99 -2.56
C VAL A 25 -11.16 -8.19 -3.36
N SER A 26 -10.02 -8.43 -2.68
CA SER A 26 -8.71 -8.48 -3.34
C SER A 26 -8.62 -9.55 -4.43
N ALA A 27 -9.21 -10.73 -4.21
CA ALA A 27 -9.25 -11.79 -5.21
C ALA A 27 -10.06 -11.40 -6.47
N ASP A 28 -11.15 -10.65 -6.31
CA ASP A 28 -11.91 -10.13 -7.43
C ASP A 28 -11.16 -9.00 -8.16
N VAL A 29 -10.48 -8.14 -7.42
CA VAL A 29 -9.68 -7.05 -7.99
C VAL A 29 -8.55 -7.61 -8.84
N GLU A 30 -7.77 -8.58 -8.34
CA GLU A 30 -6.70 -9.22 -9.09
C GLU A 30 -7.20 -9.86 -10.40
N LYS A 31 -8.38 -10.49 -10.39
CA LYS A 31 -8.98 -11.07 -11.60
C LYS A 31 -9.39 -10.04 -12.64
N ASN A 32 -9.76 -8.83 -12.22
CA ASN A 32 -10.29 -7.78 -13.11
C ASN A 32 -9.23 -6.77 -13.54
N PHE A 33 -8.09 -6.69 -12.86
CA PHE A 33 -7.05 -5.69 -13.11
C PHE A 33 -5.67 -6.33 -13.06
N SER A 34 -4.99 -6.40 -14.20
CA SER A 34 -3.70 -7.08 -14.34
C SER A 34 -2.53 -6.44 -13.59
N ASN A 35 -2.68 -5.20 -13.15
CA ASN A 35 -1.66 -4.46 -12.41
C ASN A 35 -1.92 -4.44 -10.89
N PHE A 36 -2.94 -5.18 -10.43
CA PHE A 36 -3.20 -5.38 -9.02
C PHE A 36 -2.77 -6.76 -8.55
N VAL A 37 -2.29 -6.83 -7.33
CA VAL A 37 -1.93 -8.07 -6.63
C VAL A 37 -2.70 -8.17 -5.31
N LYS A 38 -2.82 -9.39 -4.82
CA LYS A 38 -3.44 -9.67 -3.51
C LYS A 38 -2.42 -9.46 -2.40
N GLU A 39 -2.80 -8.68 -1.42
CA GLU A 39 -2.15 -8.66 -0.12
C GLU A 39 -2.62 -9.84 0.76
N PRO A 40 -1.88 -10.22 1.82
CA PRO A 40 -2.29 -11.29 2.71
C PRO A 40 -3.69 -11.12 3.31
N ASP A 41 -4.08 -9.89 3.66
CA ASP A 41 -5.45 -9.60 4.09
C ASP A 41 -6.33 -9.19 2.90
N ASN A 42 -7.48 -9.85 2.75
CA ASN A 42 -8.39 -9.69 1.62
C ASN A 42 -8.99 -8.28 1.47
N ARG A 43 -8.93 -7.45 2.51
CA ARG A 43 -9.42 -6.07 2.49
C ARG A 43 -8.41 -5.09 1.91
N ASN A 44 -7.15 -5.53 1.77
CA ASN A 44 -6.08 -4.76 1.17
C ASN A 44 -5.81 -5.22 -0.28
N VAL A 45 -5.62 -4.27 -1.15
CA VAL A 45 -5.23 -4.48 -2.55
C VAL A 45 -4.03 -3.62 -2.87
N GLU A 46 -3.09 -4.16 -3.60
CA GLU A 46 -1.90 -3.43 -4.02
C GLU A 46 -1.86 -3.28 -5.53
N TYR A 47 -1.42 -2.12 -6.02
CA TYR A 47 -0.99 -1.99 -7.40
C TYR A 47 0.43 -1.45 -7.49
N ILE A 48 1.15 -1.93 -8.51
CA ILE A 48 2.57 -1.68 -8.72
C ILE A 48 2.75 -0.88 -10.00
N THR A 49 3.57 0.17 -9.94
CA THR A 49 3.94 0.94 -11.14
C THR A 49 5.17 0.34 -11.80
N THR A 50 5.28 0.48 -13.12
CA THR A 50 6.54 0.26 -13.81
C THR A 50 7.54 1.35 -13.39
N PRO A 51 8.83 1.01 -13.12
CA PRO A 51 9.84 2.02 -12.84
C PRO A 51 9.99 3.02 -13.99
N GLU A 52 9.93 4.32 -13.69
CA GLU A 52 9.90 5.37 -14.70
C GLU A 52 10.76 6.58 -14.27
N LYS A 53 11.38 7.26 -15.24
CA LYS A 53 12.10 8.52 -15.06
C LYS A 53 11.21 9.73 -15.29
N ASP A 54 10.25 9.59 -16.21
CA ASP A 54 9.29 10.65 -16.56
C ASP A 54 8.20 10.78 -15.50
N TYR A 55 8.11 11.95 -14.89
CA TYR A 55 7.13 12.22 -13.84
C TYR A 55 5.68 12.22 -14.36
N MET A 56 5.44 12.58 -15.62
CA MET A 56 4.08 12.59 -16.18
C MET A 56 3.58 11.17 -16.43
N LEU A 57 4.47 10.29 -16.90
CA LEU A 57 4.15 8.86 -17.05
C LEU A 57 3.91 8.23 -15.68
N LEU A 58 4.79 8.49 -14.73
CA LEU A 58 4.65 7.99 -13.36
C LEU A 58 3.35 8.46 -12.70
N HIS A 59 3.03 9.74 -12.84
CA HIS A 59 1.77 10.30 -12.34
C HIS A 59 0.52 9.61 -12.94
N ARG A 60 0.55 9.29 -14.24
CA ARG A 60 -0.53 8.53 -14.87
C ARG A 60 -0.65 7.12 -14.28
N GLN A 61 0.48 6.45 -14.06
CA GLN A 61 0.52 5.13 -13.45
C GLN A 61 0.00 5.12 -12.00
N LEU A 62 0.17 6.21 -11.27
CA LEU A 62 -0.37 6.36 -9.91
C LEU A 62 -1.87 6.64 -9.90
N ILE A 63 -2.38 7.44 -10.83
CA ILE A 63 -3.78 7.89 -10.80
C ILE A 63 -4.72 6.92 -11.50
N SER A 64 -4.34 6.39 -12.67
CA SER A 64 -5.27 5.61 -13.50
C SER A 64 -5.76 4.32 -12.82
N PRO A 65 -4.90 3.48 -12.21
CA PRO A 65 -5.35 2.26 -11.53
C PRO A 65 -6.32 2.57 -10.39
N ARG A 66 -5.99 3.56 -9.57
CA ARG A 66 -6.81 3.99 -8.45
C ARG A 66 -8.18 4.51 -8.89
N LYS A 67 -8.24 5.29 -9.97
CA LYS A 67 -9.49 5.78 -10.55
C LYS A 67 -10.35 4.63 -11.08
N ASN A 68 -9.74 3.69 -11.80
CA ASN A 68 -10.43 2.53 -12.37
C ASN A 68 -10.96 1.62 -11.26
N LEU A 69 -10.15 1.35 -10.25
CA LEU A 69 -10.56 0.58 -9.07
C LEU A 69 -11.78 1.24 -8.39
N ARG A 70 -11.73 2.55 -8.13
CA ARG A 70 -12.84 3.28 -7.51
C ARG A 70 -14.12 3.17 -8.34
N GLN A 71 -14.04 3.32 -9.67
CA GLN A 71 -15.20 3.20 -10.56
C GLN A 71 -15.79 1.78 -10.52
N TRP A 72 -14.94 0.76 -10.45
CA TRP A 72 -15.38 -0.63 -10.37
C TRP A 72 -16.03 -0.94 -9.01
N LEU A 73 -15.42 -0.48 -7.91
CA LEU A 73 -15.96 -0.60 -6.55
C LEU A 73 -17.32 0.09 -6.41
N ASN A 74 -17.46 1.31 -6.94
CA ASN A 74 -18.71 2.07 -6.87
C ASN A 74 -19.91 1.32 -7.50
N LYS A 75 -19.69 0.54 -8.57
CA LYS A 75 -20.75 -0.30 -9.17
C LYS A 75 -21.23 -1.41 -8.23
N LYS A 76 -20.47 -1.72 -7.20
CA LYS A 76 -20.77 -2.74 -6.17
C LYS A 76 -21.22 -2.10 -4.84
N GLY A 77 -21.41 -0.80 -4.78
CA GLY A 77 -21.70 -0.05 -3.55
C GLY A 77 -20.51 0.05 -2.58
N LEU A 78 -19.29 -0.17 -3.09
CA LEU A 78 -18.04 -0.14 -2.34
C LEU A 78 -17.18 1.06 -2.75
N THR A 79 -16.15 1.35 -1.96
CA THR A 79 -15.18 2.41 -2.23
C THR A 79 -13.78 2.05 -1.71
N ILE A 80 -12.80 2.88 -2.02
CA ILE A 80 -11.49 2.87 -1.37
C ILE A 80 -11.64 3.58 -0.02
N ILE A 81 -11.19 2.94 1.05
CA ILE A 81 -11.17 3.52 2.41
C ILE A 81 -9.83 4.24 2.60
N PRO A 82 -9.83 5.55 2.88
CA PRO A 82 -8.60 6.34 3.05
C PRO A 82 -8.04 6.18 4.47
N SER A 83 -7.52 5.01 4.78
CA SER A 83 -6.83 4.75 6.04
C SER A 83 -5.58 3.91 5.82
N SER A 84 -4.59 4.04 6.70
CA SER A 84 -3.39 3.22 6.70
C SER A 84 -3.49 2.01 7.62
N THR A 85 -4.53 1.95 8.45
CA THR A 85 -4.84 0.84 9.36
C THR A 85 -6.32 0.51 9.29
N LEU A 86 -6.69 -0.67 9.75
CA LEU A 86 -8.09 -1.04 9.93
C LEU A 86 -8.70 -0.16 11.04
N CYS A 87 -9.80 0.52 10.74
CA CYS A 87 -10.34 1.59 11.59
C CYS A 87 -11.79 1.36 12.09
N PHE A 88 -12.43 0.27 11.67
CA PHE A 88 -13.79 -0.02 12.13
C PHE A 88 -13.80 -1.06 13.28
N LYS A 89 -14.78 -0.93 14.18
CA LYS A 89 -14.90 -1.78 15.39
C LYS A 89 -15.03 -3.27 15.11
N HIS A 90 -15.44 -3.63 13.90
CA HIS A 90 -15.65 -5.03 13.49
C HIS A 90 -14.42 -5.66 12.81
N ASP A 91 -13.34 -4.90 12.62
CA ASP A 91 -12.11 -5.35 11.96
C ASP A 91 -11.20 -6.11 12.94
N LEU A 92 -11.74 -7.13 13.60
CA LEU A 92 -11.02 -7.82 14.69
C LEU A 92 -10.28 -9.08 14.21
N GLN A 93 -10.58 -9.57 13.01
CA GLN A 93 -10.02 -10.81 12.53
C GLN A 93 -9.29 -10.59 11.20
N PHE A 94 -8.18 -11.28 11.03
CA PHE A 94 -7.48 -11.37 9.76
C PHE A 94 -8.35 -12.11 8.74
N GLN A 95 -8.43 -11.58 7.52
CA GLN A 95 -9.21 -12.15 6.43
C GLN A 95 -8.28 -12.58 5.30
N ARG A 96 -7.80 -13.82 5.35
CA ARG A 96 -6.84 -14.31 4.36
C ARG A 96 -7.41 -14.21 2.93
N SER A 97 -6.64 -13.57 2.05
CA SER A 97 -7.04 -13.35 0.65
C SER A 97 -6.89 -14.59 -0.22
N ASP A 98 -5.97 -15.48 0.12
CA ASP A 98 -5.70 -16.74 -0.59
C ASP A 98 -5.51 -17.87 0.42
N ILE A 99 -6.47 -18.78 0.47
CA ILE A 99 -6.49 -19.89 1.44
C ILE A 99 -5.40 -20.91 1.16
N GLU A 100 -5.03 -21.11 -0.10
CA GLU A 100 -4.02 -22.08 -0.51
C GLU A 100 -2.59 -21.53 -0.40
N ASN A 101 -2.42 -20.23 -0.21
CA ASN A 101 -1.12 -19.60 -0.14
C ASN A 101 -0.47 -19.82 1.23
N VAL A 102 0.60 -20.62 1.27
CA VAL A 102 1.34 -20.93 2.49
C VAL A 102 1.99 -19.71 3.14
N TYR A 103 2.36 -18.70 2.35
CA TYR A 103 2.88 -17.45 2.88
C TYR A 103 1.79 -16.65 3.61
N HIS A 104 0.57 -16.59 3.05
CA HIS A 104 -0.56 -15.94 3.73
C HIS A 104 -0.96 -16.68 5.02
N GLN A 105 -0.82 -18.01 5.03
CA GLN A 105 -1.00 -18.80 6.25
C GLN A 105 0.03 -18.41 7.31
N PHE A 106 1.32 -18.37 6.93
CA PHE A 106 2.39 -17.97 7.82
C PHE A 106 2.18 -16.56 8.41
N ILE A 107 1.76 -15.61 7.58
CA ILE A 107 1.45 -14.24 8.02
C ILE A 107 0.30 -14.24 9.02
N GLN A 108 -0.78 -14.96 8.73
CA GLN A 108 -1.92 -15.07 9.65
C GLN A 108 -1.52 -15.65 11.01
N ASP A 109 -0.73 -16.71 11.01
CA ASP A 109 -0.38 -17.46 12.22
C ASP A 109 0.61 -16.69 13.11
N ASN A 110 1.50 -15.90 12.52
CA ASN A 110 2.57 -15.22 13.25
C ASN A 110 2.26 -13.75 13.58
N TYR A 111 1.50 -13.06 12.74
CA TYR A 111 1.25 -11.61 12.87
C TYR A 111 -0.23 -11.26 12.97
N GLY A 112 -1.10 -12.08 12.40
CA GLY A 112 -2.54 -11.87 12.43
C GLY A 112 -2.96 -10.50 11.92
N ILE A 113 -3.94 -9.88 12.58
CA ILE A 113 -4.51 -8.59 12.18
C ILE A 113 -3.52 -7.42 12.25
N SER A 114 -2.47 -7.52 13.04
CA SER A 114 -1.53 -6.41 13.27
C SER A 114 -0.74 -6.01 12.02
N ILE A 115 -0.63 -6.90 11.02
CA ILE A 115 0.04 -6.61 9.76
C ILE A 115 -0.90 -6.02 8.69
N ALA A 116 -2.20 -5.99 8.94
CA ALA A 116 -3.16 -5.41 8.00
C ALA A 116 -3.06 -3.88 8.00
N THR A 117 -2.05 -3.41 7.30
CA THR A 117 -1.77 -1.99 7.06
C THR A 117 -1.85 -1.70 5.57
N SER A 118 -1.97 -0.43 5.22
CA SER A 118 -2.01 0.05 3.84
C SER A 118 -1.02 1.20 3.71
N SER A 119 0.00 1.00 2.91
CA SER A 119 1.14 1.91 2.78
C SER A 119 1.42 2.29 1.32
N VAL A 120 2.32 3.22 1.13
CA VAL A 120 2.90 3.54 -0.18
C VAL A 120 4.41 3.36 -0.08
N HIS A 121 4.94 2.39 -0.82
CA HIS A 121 6.37 2.20 -0.96
C HIS A 121 6.89 3.03 -2.15
N ILE A 122 8.00 3.73 -1.93
CA ILE A 122 8.67 4.52 -2.97
C ILE A 122 10.01 3.86 -3.27
N ASN A 123 10.11 3.24 -4.44
CA ASN A 123 11.31 2.55 -4.89
C ASN A 123 12.14 3.48 -5.78
N ILE A 124 13.41 3.63 -5.47
CA ILE A 124 14.35 4.49 -6.22
C ILE A 124 15.49 3.63 -6.75
N GLY A 125 15.64 3.57 -8.08
CA GLY A 125 16.72 2.85 -8.74
C GLY A 125 17.99 3.71 -8.80
N ILE A 126 19.07 3.25 -8.16
CA ILE A 126 20.40 3.87 -8.17
C ILE A 126 21.41 2.81 -8.63
N GLU A 127 21.97 2.98 -9.82
CA GLU A 127 22.92 2.02 -10.40
C GLU A 127 24.32 2.09 -9.78
N ASN A 128 24.75 3.28 -9.37
CA ASN A 128 26.07 3.48 -8.78
C ASN A 128 26.06 3.15 -7.28
N LEU A 129 26.84 2.17 -6.87
CA LEU A 129 26.87 1.65 -5.49
C LEU A 129 27.26 2.71 -4.46
N ASP A 130 28.24 3.57 -4.74
CA ASP A 130 28.65 4.61 -3.80
C ASP A 130 27.53 5.62 -3.54
N LYS A 131 26.80 5.99 -4.59
CA LYS A 131 25.61 6.85 -4.48
C LYS A 131 24.47 6.14 -3.75
N LEU A 132 24.28 4.83 -3.98
CA LEU A 132 23.29 4.03 -3.27
C LEU A 132 23.59 4.00 -1.77
N PHE A 133 24.83 3.69 -1.38
CA PHE A 133 25.21 3.69 0.04
C PHE A 133 25.15 5.08 0.68
N ALA A 134 25.48 6.13 -0.08
CA ALA A 134 25.31 7.50 0.40
C ALA A 134 23.82 7.84 0.63
N ALA A 135 22.94 7.45 -0.28
CA ALA A 135 21.48 7.63 -0.13
C ALA A 135 20.92 6.86 1.07
N ILE A 136 21.34 5.59 1.26
CA ILE A 136 20.93 4.79 2.42
C ILE A 136 21.37 5.46 3.72
N ARG A 137 22.61 5.94 3.81
CA ARG A 137 23.10 6.66 5.00
C ARG A 137 22.29 7.93 5.26
N LEU A 138 21.99 8.71 4.22
CA LEU A 138 21.17 9.92 4.33
C LEU A 138 19.75 9.59 4.85
N ILE A 139 19.08 8.62 4.24
CA ILE A 139 17.72 8.22 4.66
C ILE A 139 17.72 7.74 6.13
N ARG A 140 18.74 7.00 6.54
CA ARG A 140 18.85 6.55 7.94
C ARG A 140 19.13 7.71 8.91
N SER A 141 19.94 8.69 8.54
CA SER A 141 20.20 9.87 9.39
C SER A 141 18.98 10.78 9.50
N GLU A 142 18.13 10.83 8.46
CA GLU A 142 16.94 11.65 8.39
C GLU A 142 15.64 10.86 8.68
N ALA A 143 15.76 9.68 9.28
CA ALA A 143 14.61 8.76 9.50
C ALA A 143 13.47 9.41 10.28
N ALA A 144 13.77 10.22 11.30
CA ALA A 144 12.76 10.94 12.08
C ALA A 144 11.96 11.94 11.24
N LEU A 145 12.63 12.64 10.30
CA LEU A 145 11.98 13.55 9.37
C LEU A 145 11.05 12.79 8.43
N TYR A 146 11.53 11.70 7.82
CA TYR A 146 10.70 10.87 6.94
C TYR A 146 9.51 10.28 7.68
N LEU A 147 9.70 9.81 8.91
CA LEU A 147 8.62 9.29 9.74
C LEU A 147 7.55 10.37 9.99
N SER A 148 7.96 11.58 10.36
CA SER A 148 7.00 12.65 10.66
C SER A 148 6.20 13.12 9.44
N ILE A 149 6.79 13.16 8.22
CA ILE A 149 6.06 13.55 7.00
C ILE A 149 5.24 12.41 6.38
N SER A 150 5.53 11.16 6.72
CA SER A 150 4.81 9.98 6.21
C SER A 150 3.72 9.49 7.15
N ALA A 151 3.66 9.98 8.38
CA ALA A 151 2.63 9.60 9.34
C ALA A 151 1.24 9.95 8.81
N SER A 152 0.36 8.95 8.67
CA SER A 152 -0.94 9.11 8.02
C SER A 152 -2.13 8.66 8.87
N SER A 153 -1.90 7.91 9.96
CA SER A 153 -2.96 7.44 10.83
C SER A 153 -2.58 7.63 12.31
N PRO A 154 -3.28 8.50 13.04
CA PRO A 154 -3.09 8.64 14.49
C PRO A 154 -3.79 7.54 15.28
N PHE A 155 -4.39 6.57 14.60
CA PHE A 155 -5.15 5.50 15.22
C PHE A 155 -4.56 4.13 14.91
N LEU A 156 -4.52 3.27 15.91
CA LEU A 156 -4.21 1.85 15.78
C LEU A 156 -5.18 1.05 16.66
N ASN A 157 -5.84 0.05 16.10
CA ASN A 157 -6.82 -0.78 16.82
C ASN A 157 -7.90 0.05 17.55
N ASN A 158 -8.43 1.07 16.88
CA ASN A 158 -9.41 2.04 17.40
C ASN A 158 -8.94 2.86 18.62
N LYS A 159 -7.66 2.92 18.89
CA LYS A 159 -7.07 3.78 19.92
C LYS A 159 -6.22 4.86 19.29
N ILE A 160 -6.21 6.04 19.89
CA ILE A 160 -5.24 7.08 19.52
C ILE A 160 -3.85 6.57 19.91
N THR A 161 -2.93 6.60 18.96
CA THR A 161 -1.51 6.34 19.23
C THR A 161 -0.88 7.65 19.70
N GLU A 162 -0.10 7.61 20.75
CA GLU A 162 0.63 8.79 21.27
C GLU A 162 1.95 9.03 20.50
N ASN A 163 2.09 8.48 19.29
CA ASN A 163 3.28 8.59 18.45
C ASN A 163 3.16 9.73 17.45
#